data_b3092f1a4678024080e967cab4d3b695
#
_entry.id   b3092f1a4678024080e967cab4d3b695
#
_cell.length_a   1.000
_cell.length_b   1.000
_cell.length_c   1.000
_cell.angle_alpha   90.00
_cell.angle_beta   90.00
_cell.angle_gamma   90.00
#
_symmetry.space_group_name_H-M   'P 1'
#
loop_
_entity.id
_entity.type
_entity.pdbx_description
1 polymer ?
#
loop_
_entity_poly.entity_id
_entity_poly.type
_entity_poly.pdbx_seq_one_letter_code
_entity_poly.pdbx_strand_id
1 'polypeptide(L)'
;GYDDQKVLNYFVEQGMAQHQQASAEFDPVSYRFEYADLRKAYGDTWAGYYNHYVRWGKAAGLHGTGCTEMKGYVTVYGGLDYASVYDYNYYIEKYPEVVNKVGYDDQKVLNYFVEQGMAQHQQASAQFDPVSYRFEYADLRKAYGDTWAGYYRHYVRWGEAGGLHGTGCTEMKGYVTVYGSLDYASVYDYNYYIAKYPEVLNKVGYDDQKVLNYFVEQGMAQHQQASAEFDPVYYRNSNPSLQNAYGDTWAGYYNHYVRWGKAAGLQGAEQQ
;
A
#
# COMPACT_ATOMS: atom_id res chain seq x y z
N GLY A 1 -12.40 40.50 -32.16
CA GLY A 1 -11.68 39.40 -32.81
C GLY A 1 -10.50 38.95 -31.95
N TYR A 2 -10.18 37.69 -32.04
CA TYR A 2 -8.98 37.15 -31.34
C TYR A 2 -7.75 37.72 -32.10
N ASP A 3 -6.77 38.22 -31.31
CA ASP A 3 -5.50 38.71 -31.83
C ASP A 3 -4.49 37.54 -31.76
N ASP A 4 -4.17 36.98 -32.91
CA ASP A 4 -3.30 35.82 -33.05
C ASP A 4 -1.92 36.05 -32.41
N GLN A 5 -1.39 37.27 -32.50
CA GLN A 5 -0.10 37.60 -31.87
C GLN A 5 -0.17 37.59 -30.38
N LYS A 6 -1.27 38.06 -29.79
CA LYS A 6 -1.47 38.01 -28.33
C LYS A 6 -1.64 36.57 -27.81
N VAL A 7 -2.35 35.73 -28.57
CA VAL A 7 -2.50 34.31 -28.24
C VAL A 7 -1.14 33.61 -28.30
N LEU A 8 -0.34 33.84 -29.33
CA LEU A 8 1.01 33.29 -29.44
C LEU A 8 1.94 33.78 -28.33
N ASN A 9 1.91 35.07 -28.02
CA ASN A 9 2.72 35.62 -26.94
C ASN A 9 2.36 34.99 -25.59
N TYR A 10 1.06 34.86 -25.28
CA TYR A 10 0.61 34.17 -24.07
C TYR A 10 1.09 32.72 -23.99
N PHE A 11 0.97 31.98 -25.10
CA PHE A 11 1.44 30.60 -25.16
C PHE A 11 2.94 30.50 -24.88
N VAL A 12 3.76 31.36 -25.53
CA VAL A 12 5.22 31.33 -25.36
C VAL A 12 5.63 31.75 -23.95
N GLU A 13 5.01 32.77 -23.39
CA GLU A 13 5.38 33.36 -22.10
C GLU A 13 4.83 32.54 -20.90
N GLN A 14 3.67 31.94 -21.03
CA GLN A 14 2.97 31.26 -19.94
C GLN A 14 2.56 29.83 -20.26
N GLY A 15 1.98 29.60 -21.43
CA GLY A 15 1.43 28.28 -21.83
C GLY A 15 2.49 27.18 -21.86
N MET A 16 3.69 27.48 -22.36
CA MET A 16 4.79 26.51 -22.38
C MET A 16 5.24 26.12 -20.97
N ALA A 17 5.29 27.07 -20.03
CA ALA A 17 5.66 26.80 -18.64
C ALA A 17 4.60 25.96 -17.91
N GLN A 18 3.35 26.07 -18.36
CA GLN A 18 2.20 25.29 -17.87
C GLN A 18 1.99 24.00 -18.67
N HIS A 19 2.96 23.60 -19.50
CA HIS A 19 2.94 22.43 -20.39
C HIS A 19 1.63 22.27 -21.19
N GLN A 20 1.05 23.38 -21.64
CA GLN A 20 -0.19 23.38 -22.46
C GLN A 20 0.07 22.83 -23.86
N GLN A 21 -0.71 21.83 -24.27
CA GLN A 21 -0.69 21.35 -25.65
C GLN A 21 -1.38 22.36 -26.57
N ALA A 22 -0.62 22.98 -27.48
CA ALA A 22 -1.11 23.98 -28.43
C ALA A 22 -1.22 23.48 -29.88
N SER A 23 -0.87 22.23 -30.13
CA SER A 23 -0.89 21.61 -31.46
C SER A 23 -1.20 20.11 -31.33
N ALA A 24 -1.89 19.56 -32.33
CA ALA A 24 -2.12 18.11 -32.38
C ALA A 24 -0.82 17.30 -32.64
N GLU A 25 0.22 17.97 -33.22
CA GLU A 25 1.50 17.31 -33.52
C GLU A 25 2.48 17.24 -32.36
N PHE A 26 2.21 17.99 -31.28
CA PHE A 26 3.15 18.08 -30.15
C PHE A 26 2.41 18.17 -28.80
N ASP A 27 2.65 17.17 -27.96
CA ASP A 27 2.28 17.12 -26.55
C ASP A 27 3.58 17.12 -25.71
N PRO A 28 3.84 18.15 -24.91
CA PRO A 28 5.08 18.25 -24.13
C PRO A 28 5.23 17.14 -23.10
N VAL A 29 4.13 16.62 -22.52
CA VAL A 29 4.17 15.51 -21.55
C VAL A 29 4.56 14.21 -22.27
N SER A 30 3.91 13.90 -23.39
CA SER A 30 4.27 12.76 -24.24
C SER A 30 5.73 12.81 -24.69
N TYR A 31 6.19 13.98 -25.13
CA TYR A 31 7.57 14.18 -25.59
C TYR A 31 8.59 14.00 -24.46
N ARG A 32 8.28 14.54 -23.29
CA ARG A 32 9.09 14.34 -22.10
C ARG A 32 9.13 12.85 -21.69
N PHE A 33 8.02 12.13 -21.79
CA PHE A 33 7.94 10.70 -21.43
C PHE A 33 8.81 9.84 -22.36
N GLU A 34 8.83 10.16 -23.65
CA GLU A 34 9.57 9.39 -24.65
C GLU A 34 11.09 9.50 -24.50
N TYR A 35 11.61 10.72 -24.20
CA TYR A 35 13.04 10.99 -24.34
C TYR A 35 13.74 11.28 -23.01
N ALA A 36 14.37 10.23 -22.43
CA ALA A 36 15.11 10.31 -21.17
C ALA A 36 16.26 11.34 -21.19
N ASP A 37 16.97 11.45 -22.34
CA ASP A 37 18.06 12.43 -22.49
C ASP A 37 17.58 13.87 -22.40
N LEU A 38 16.37 14.14 -22.93
CA LEU A 38 15.77 15.47 -22.83
C LEU A 38 15.33 15.78 -21.40
N ARG A 39 14.84 14.79 -20.63
CA ARG A 39 14.57 14.97 -19.21
C ARG A 39 15.82 15.32 -18.44
N LYS A 40 16.93 14.65 -18.74
CA LYS A 40 18.23 14.97 -18.14
C LYS A 40 18.71 16.37 -18.50
N ALA A 41 18.44 16.84 -19.71
CA ALA A 41 18.86 18.15 -20.21
C ALA A 41 18.00 19.31 -19.67
N TYR A 42 16.68 19.12 -19.63
CA TYR A 42 15.73 20.21 -19.38
C TYR A 42 15.02 20.13 -18.02
N GLY A 43 14.96 18.96 -17.41
CA GLY A 43 14.27 18.76 -16.11
C GLY A 43 12.84 19.30 -16.15
N ASP A 44 12.53 20.25 -15.26
CA ASP A 44 11.23 20.93 -15.20
C ASP A 44 11.14 22.19 -16.05
N THR A 45 12.15 22.47 -16.90
CA THR A 45 12.13 23.61 -17.83
C THR A 45 11.29 23.25 -19.07
N TRP A 46 9.98 23.29 -18.93
CA TRP A 46 9.05 22.85 -19.95
C TRP A 46 9.25 23.51 -21.32
N ALA A 47 9.55 24.80 -21.37
CA ALA A 47 9.85 25.51 -22.62
C ALA A 47 11.02 24.88 -23.41
N GLY A 48 11.93 24.16 -22.72
CA GLY A 48 13.04 23.43 -23.35
C GLY A 48 12.56 22.37 -24.31
N TYR A 49 11.52 21.61 -23.96
CA TYR A 49 10.95 20.54 -24.80
C TYR A 49 10.32 21.07 -26.06
N TYR A 50 9.53 22.16 -26.00
CA TYR A 50 8.95 22.83 -27.18
C TYR A 50 10.05 23.38 -28.10
N ASN A 51 11.02 24.10 -27.52
CA ASN A 51 12.12 24.67 -28.28
C ASN A 51 12.97 23.58 -28.96
N HIS A 52 13.21 22.47 -28.27
CA HIS A 52 13.93 21.33 -28.84
C HIS A 52 13.16 20.73 -30.01
N TYR A 53 11.85 20.45 -29.85
CA TYR A 53 11.04 19.87 -30.90
C TYR A 53 10.99 20.76 -32.13
N VAL A 54 10.73 22.06 -31.98
CA VAL A 54 10.64 23.01 -33.09
C VAL A 54 11.97 23.15 -33.81
N ARG A 55 13.10 23.22 -33.08
CA ARG A 55 14.41 23.49 -33.70
C ARG A 55 15.05 22.26 -34.31
N TRP A 56 14.89 21.11 -33.69
CA TRP A 56 15.63 19.90 -34.08
C TRP A 56 14.77 18.65 -34.16
N GLY A 57 13.89 18.42 -33.15
CA GLY A 57 13.16 17.18 -32.99
C GLY A 57 12.29 16.81 -34.16
N LYS A 58 11.47 17.75 -34.65
CA LYS A 58 10.60 17.53 -35.84
C LYS A 58 11.43 17.18 -37.09
N ALA A 59 12.52 17.90 -37.33
CA ALA A 59 13.39 17.65 -38.50
C ALA A 59 14.16 16.32 -38.39
N ALA A 60 14.47 15.89 -37.16
CA ALA A 60 15.10 14.59 -36.87
C ALA A 60 14.10 13.42 -36.87
N GLY A 61 12.80 13.66 -37.09
CA GLY A 61 11.76 12.63 -37.09
C GLY A 61 11.39 12.11 -35.72
N LEU A 62 11.65 12.87 -34.64
CA LEU A 62 11.23 12.50 -33.31
C LEU A 62 9.71 12.60 -33.14
N HIS A 63 9.13 11.64 -32.42
CA HIS A 63 7.69 11.61 -32.16
C HIS A 63 7.31 12.69 -31.14
N GLY A 64 6.45 13.63 -31.54
CA GLY A 64 5.98 14.72 -30.68
C GLY A 64 4.81 14.34 -29.77
N THR A 65 4.15 13.19 -30.04
CA THR A 65 2.94 12.73 -29.34
C THR A 65 2.92 11.21 -29.24
N GLY A 66 1.94 10.64 -28.53
CA GLY A 66 1.64 9.20 -28.53
C GLY A 66 2.37 8.38 -27.47
N CYS A 67 3.31 8.97 -26.73
CA CYS A 67 3.92 8.29 -25.59
C CYS A 67 3.07 8.54 -24.33
N THR A 68 2.46 7.49 -23.82
CA THR A 68 1.58 7.53 -22.63
C THR A 68 2.30 7.08 -21.37
N GLU A 69 3.45 6.42 -21.51
CA GLU A 69 4.24 5.91 -20.40
C GLU A 69 5.67 6.45 -20.44
N MET A 70 6.19 6.86 -19.31
CA MET A 70 7.57 7.35 -19.23
C MET A 70 8.56 6.22 -19.48
N LYS A 71 9.47 6.42 -20.44
CA LYS A 71 10.53 5.46 -20.79
C LYS A 71 11.84 5.81 -20.11
N GLY A 72 12.56 4.80 -19.66
CA GLY A 72 13.89 4.97 -19.06
C GLY A 72 13.90 5.90 -17.84
N TYR A 73 12.89 5.78 -16.98
CA TYR A 73 12.80 6.52 -15.72
C TYR A 73 13.83 6.05 -14.70
N VAL A 74 14.14 6.90 -13.73
CA VAL A 74 15.11 6.58 -12.69
C VAL A 74 14.51 5.66 -11.63
N THR A 75 15.33 4.71 -11.15
CA THR A 75 14.96 3.75 -10.09
C THR A 75 15.94 3.79 -8.91
N VAL A 76 17.05 4.55 -9.03
CA VAL A 76 18.11 4.61 -8.01
C VAL A 76 17.93 5.80 -7.10
N TYR A 77 17.86 5.54 -5.78
CA TYR A 77 17.83 6.54 -4.72
C TYR A 77 18.81 6.15 -3.60
N GLY A 78 19.71 7.09 -3.22
CA GLY A 78 20.65 6.86 -2.13
C GLY A 78 21.59 5.66 -2.33
N GLY A 79 21.92 5.33 -3.58
CA GLY A 79 22.78 4.20 -3.94
C GLY A 79 22.07 2.84 -3.93
N LEU A 80 20.76 2.78 -3.72
CA LEU A 80 19.94 1.57 -3.81
C LEU A 80 19.02 1.64 -5.03
N ASP A 81 18.99 0.57 -5.82
CA ASP A 81 18.09 0.44 -6.97
C ASP A 81 16.76 -0.16 -6.52
N TYR A 82 15.66 0.58 -6.70
CA TYR A 82 14.31 0.21 -6.29
C TYR A 82 13.48 -0.44 -7.40
N ALA A 83 14.08 -0.79 -8.55
CA ALA A 83 13.36 -1.34 -9.72
C ALA A 83 12.45 -2.53 -9.39
N SER A 84 12.81 -3.37 -8.40
CA SER A 84 12.01 -4.53 -8.01
C SER A 84 10.74 -4.19 -7.21
N VAL A 85 10.65 -2.97 -6.67
CA VAL A 85 9.51 -2.53 -5.85
C VAL A 85 8.85 -1.24 -6.38
N TYR A 86 9.42 -0.67 -7.45
CA TYR A 86 9.01 0.61 -8.00
C TYR A 86 8.97 0.59 -9.53
N ASP A 87 7.83 0.96 -10.07
CA ASP A 87 7.59 1.29 -11.48
C ASP A 87 6.95 2.68 -11.53
N TYR A 88 7.58 3.62 -12.23
CA TYR A 88 7.10 5.00 -12.32
C TYR A 88 5.68 5.08 -12.85
N ASN A 89 5.39 4.37 -13.97
CA ASN A 89 4.11 4.44 -14.64
C ASN A 89 3.00 3.85 -13.78
N TYR A 90 3.24 2.65 -13.22
CA TYR A 90 2.32 2.01 -12.27
C TYR A 90 2.04 2.91 -11.06
N TYR A 91 3.09 3.55 -10.52
CA TYR A 91 2.97 4.36 -9.31
C TYR A 91 2.13 5.62 -9.53
N ILE A 92 2.39 6.38 -10.62
CA ILE A 92 1.62 7.61 -10.91
C ILE A 92 0.20 7.32 -11.38
N GLU A 93 -0.04 6.19 -12.02
CA GLU A 93 -1.41 5.74 -12.37
C GLU A 93 -2.22 5.44 -11.10
N LYS A 94 -1.61 4.73 -10.15
CA LYS A 94 -2.26 4.35 -8.90
C LYS A 94 -2.41 5.51 -7.92
N TYR A 95 -1.47 6.46 -7.92
CA TYR A 95 -1.41 7.61 -7.01
C TYR A 95 -1.23 8.93 -7.80
N PRO A 96 -2.23 9.36 -8.58
CA PRO A 96 -2.12 10.55 -9.45
C PRO A 96 -1.89 11.84 -8.65
N GLU A 97 -2.24 11.87 -7.37
CA GLU A 97 -1.94 13.00 -6.49
C GLU A 97 -0.44 13.25 -6.29
N VAL A 98 0.41 12.26 -6.54
CA VAL A 98 1.88 12.41 -6.42
C VAL A 98 2.39 13.39 -7.47
N VAL A 99 1.99 13.21 -8.75
CA VAL A 99 2.43 14.13 -9.81
C VAL A 99 1.83 15.54 -9.64
N ASN A 100 0.68 15.66 -8.99
CA ASN A 100 0.13 16.97 -8.62
C ASN A 100 0.99 17.69 -7.57
N LYS A 101 1.70 16.94 -6.71
CA LYS A 101 2.58 17.49 -5.66
C LYS A 101 3.99 17.79 -6.15
N VAL A 102 4.59 16.86 -6.91
CA VAL A 102 6.03 16.92 -7.24
C VAL A 102 6.32 17.10 -8.74
N GLY A 103 5.29 17.13 -9.59
CA GLY A 103 5.40 17.19 -11.04
C GLY A 103 5.77 15.83 -11.66
N TYR A 104 6.02 15.85 -12.98
CA TYR A 104 6.35 14.65 -13.77
C TYR A 104 7.86 14.32 -13.78
N ASP A 105 8.65 14.93 -12.91
CA ASP A 105 10.08 14.63 -12.76
C ASP A 105 10.24 13.25 -12.12
N ASP A 106 10.84 12.32 -12.86
CA ASP A 106 10.97 10.91 -12.43
C ASP A 106 11.84 10.77 -11.18
N GLN A 107 12.88 11.60 -11.01
CA GLN A 107 13.68 11.61 -9.77
C GLN A 107 12.86 12.13 -8.57
N LYS A 108 12.05 13.17 -8.77
CA LYS A 108 11.21 13.71 -7.70
C LYS A 108 10.09 12.74 -7.30
N VAL A 109 9.51 12.04 -8.27
CA VAL A 109 8.50 11.00 -8.01
C VAL A 109 9.11 9.84 -7.23
N LEU A 110 10.31 9.36 -7.63
CA LEU A 110 11.04 8.32 -6.88
C LEU A 110 11.40 8.79 -5.46
N ASN A 111 11.88 10.04 -5.32
CA ASN A 111 12.19 10.61 -3.99
C ASN A 111 10.94 10.61 -3.10
N TYR A 112 9.80 11.05 -3.63
CA TYR A 112 8.54 11.04 -2.90
C TYR A 112 8.14 9.62 -2.47
N PHE A 113 8.24 8.64 -3.37
CA PHE A 113 7.97 7.24 -3.03
C PHE A 113 8.84 6.76 -1.88
N VAL A 114 10.17 6.97 -1.96
CA VAL A 114 11.10 6.48 -0.94
C VAL A 114 10.95 7.19 0.41
N GLU A 115 10.72 8.51 0.39
CA GLU A 115 10.67 9.34 1.61
C GLU A 115 9.30 9.34 2.29
N GLN A 116 8.22 9.20 1.53
CA GLN A 116 6.85 9.29 2.03
C GLN A 116 6.01 8.06 1.68
N GLY A 117 6.01 7.63 0.42
CA GLY A 117 5.17 6.54 -0.08
C GLY A 117 5.40 5.21 0.64
N MET A 118 6.66 4.84 0.89
CA MET A 118 6.99 3.61 1.63
C MET A 118 6.47 3.63 3.07
N ALA A 119 6.51 4.78 3.75
CA ALA A 119 5.97 4.90 5.11
C ALA A 119 4.43 4.80 5.13
N GLN A 120 3.78 5.17 4.04
CA GLN A 120 2.34 5.04 3.82
C GLN A 120 1.95 3.68 3.20
N HIS A 121 2.89 2.71 3.16
CA HIS A 121 2.74 1.39 2.55
C HIS A 121 2.14 1.41 1.13
N GLN A 122 2.48 2.43 0.34
CA GLN A 122 2.00 2.55 -1.03
C GLN A 122 2.65 1.50 -1.95
N GLN A 123 1.84 0.71 -2.62
CA GLN A 123 2.31 -0.22 -3.64
C GLN A 123 2.73 0.54 -4.89
N ALA A 124 4.02 0.48 -5.26
CA ALA A 124 4.58 1.22 -6.37
C ALA A 124 5.00 0.36 -7.57
N SER A 125 4.73 -0.94 -7.53
CA SER A 125 4.88 -1.85 -8.68
C SER A 125 3.89 -3.00 -8.59
N ALA A 126 3.62 -3.66 -9.71
CA ALA A 126 2.78 -4.87 -9.72
C ALA A 126 3.49 -6.08 -9.10
N GLN A 127 4.84 -6.06 -9.03
CA GLN A 127 5.67 -7.16 -8.53
C GLN A 127 5.83 -7.17 -7.01
N PHE A 128 5.54 -6.05 -6.34
CA PHE A 128 5.70 -5.94 -4.90
C PHE A 128 4.54 -5.19 -4.24
N ASP A 129 3.87 -5.86 -3.32
CA ASP A 129 2.88 -5.30 -2.41
C ASP A 129 3.38 -5.42 -0.97
N PRO A 130 3.65 -4.31 -0.26
CA PRO A 130 4.19 -4.34 1.09
C PRO A 130 3.27 -5.01 2.11
N VAL A 131 1.96 -4.95 1.93
CA VAL A 131 0.98 -5.62 2.81
C VAL A 131 1.03 -7.13 2.61
N SER A 132 1.01 -7.58 1.35
CA SER A 132 1.19 -8.99 1.00
C SER A 132 2.50 -9.55 1.54
N TYR A 133 3.61 -8.82 1.34
CA TYR A 133 4.93 -9.21 1.82
C TYR A 133 5.00 -9.30 3.35
N ARG A 134 4.42 -8.33 4.04
CA ARG A 134 4.28 -8.36 5.51
C ARG A 134 3.44 -9.56 5.97
N PHE A 135 2.37 -9.89 5.27
CA PHE A 135 1.49 -11.01 5.62
C PHE A 135 2.19 -12.36 5.49
N GLU A 136 3.00 -12.52 4.46
CA GLU A 136 3.71 -13.78 4.19
C GLU A 136 4.78 -14.10 5.25
N TYR A 137 5.57 -13.10 5.70
CA TYR A 137 6.80 -13.34 6.44
C TYR A 137 6.75 -12.87 7.90
N ALA A 138 6.44 -13.80 8.82
CA ALA A 138 6.35 -13.54 10.25
C ALA A 138 7.67 -13.00 10.85
N ASP A 139 8.82 -13.50 10.40
CA ASP A 139 10.14 -13.05 10.87
C ASP A 139 10.40 -11.58 10.51
N LEU A 140 9.92 -11.14 9.35
CA LEU A 140 10.03 -9.74 8.94
C LEU A 140 9.12 -8.83 9.77
N ARG A 141 7.93 -9.30 10.16
CA ARG A 141 7.07 -8.57 11.10
C ARG A 141 7.76 -8.39 12.44
N LYS A 142 8.41 -9.43 12.93
CA LYS A 142 9.19 -9.37 14.17
C LYS A 142 10.38 -8.39 14.08
N ALA A 143 11.01 -8.31 12.90
CA ALA A 143 12.18 -7.44 12.68
C ALA A 143 11.80 -5.98 12.47
N TYR A 144 10.75 -5.70 11.71
CA TYR A 144 10.41 -4.35 11.23
C TYR A 144 9.15 -3.75 11.89
N GLY A 145 8.26 -4.56 12.44
CA GLY A 145 7.01 -4.09 13.05
C GLY A 145 6.23 -3.17 12.10
N ASP A 146 5.97 -1.93 12.54
CA ASP A 146 5.29 -0.90 11.74
C ASP A 146 6.26 -0.03 10.91
N THR A 147 7.55 -0.40 10.82
CA THR A 147 8.53 0.30 9.99
C THR A 147 8.39 -0.16 8.53
N TRP A 148 7.37 0.33 7.83
CA TRP A 148 7.01 -0.11 6.49
C TRP A 148 8.16 -0.05 5.47
N ALA A 149 8.99 1.00 5.50
CA ALA A 149 10.15 1.11 4.62
C ALA A 149 11.16 -0.06 4.77
N GLY A 150 11.16 -0.75 5.91
CA GLY A 150 11.98 -1.94 6.15
C GLY A 150 11.65 -3.08 5.20
N TYR A 151 10.36 -3.31 4.92
CA TYR A 151 9.90 -4.39 4.03
C TYR A 151 10.35 -4.18 2.59
N TYR A 152 10.23 -2.95 2.05
CA TYR A 152 10.72 -2.61 0.71
C TYR A 152 12.23 -2.79 0.60
N ARG A 153 12.99 -2.21 1.55
CA ARG A 153 14.46 -2.30 1.55
C ARG A 153 14.95 -3.72 1.74
N HIS A 154 14.22 -4.54 2.51
CA HIS A 154 14.53 -5.96 2.64
C HIS A 154 14.35 -6.70 1.31
N TYR A 155 13.21 -6.47 0.64
CA TYR A 155 12.93 -7.11 -0.65
C TYR A 155 13.97 -6.74 -1.69
N VAL A 156 14.26 -5.44 -1.85
CA VAL A 156 15.28 -4.94 -2.78
C VAL A 156 16.67 -5.53 -2.53
N ARG A 157 17.07 -5.67 -1.26
CA ARG A 157 18.44 -6.12 -0.93
C ARG A 157 18.60 -7.62 -0.94
N TRP A 158 17.61 -8.35 -0.54
CA TRP A 158 17.73 -9.79 -0.29
C TRP A 158 16.52 -10.59 -0.75
N GLY A 159 15.32 -10.05 -0.67
CA GLY A 159 14.08 -10.79 -0.90
C GLY A 159 13.94 -11.28 -2.33
N GLU A 160 14.09 -10.39 -3.30
CA GLU A 160 14.02 -10.73 -4.73
C GLU A 160 15.08 -11.77 -5.11
N ALA A 161 16.37 -11.52 -4.78
CA ALA A 161 17.46 -12.43 -5.07
C ALA A 161 17.34 -13.77 -4.32
N GLY A 162 16.69 -13.76 -3.16
CA GLY A 162 16.38 -14.96 -2.37
C GLY A 162 15.14 -15.71 -2.84
N GLY A 163 14.47 -15.24 -3.88
CA GLY A 163 13.25 -15.86 -4.42
C GLY A 163 12.02 -15.71 -3.53
N LEU A 164 11.99 -14.71 -2.64
CA LEU A 164 10.81 -14.45 -1.80
C LEU A 164 9.66 -13.85 -2.64
N HIS A 165 8.43 -14.24 -2.32
CA HIS A 165 7.26 -13.74 -3.03
C HIS A 165 6.92 -12.31 -2.57
N GLY A 166 6.94 -11.35 -3.49
CA GLY A 166 6.62 -9.95 -3.22
C GLY A 166 5.11 -9.65 -3.17
N THR A 167 4.28 -10.56 -3.69
CA THR A 167 2.81 -10.37 -3.83
C THR A 167 2.07 -11.69 -3.61
N GLY A 168 0.73 -11.64 -3.62
CA GLY A 168 -0.14 -12.82 -3.68
C GLY A 168 -0.54 -13.38 -2.32
N CYS A 169 0.04 -12.93 -1.21
CA CYS A 169 -0.41 -13.32 0.11
C CYS A 169 -1.56 -12.41 0.56
N THR A 170 -2.76 -12.98 0.68
CA THR A 170 -3.99 -12.27 1.07
C THR A 170 -4.34 -12.46 2.54
N GLU A 171 -3.72 -13.44 3.19
CA GLU A 171 -3.95 -13.79 4.59
C GLU A 171 -2.64 -13.78 5.36
N MET A 172 -2.66 -13.20 6.56
CA MET A 172 -1.47 -13.16 7.40
C MET A 172 -1.13 -14.56 7.91
N LYS A 173 0.09 -14.99 7.64
CA LYS A 173 0.63 -16.28 8.08
C LYS A 173 1.39 -16.16 9.39
N GLY A 174 1.22 -17.14 10.28
CA GLY A 174 1.95 -17.18 11.55
C GLY A 174 1.72 -15.95 12.42
N TYR A 175 0.50 -15.45 12.48
CA TYR A 175 0.10 -14.36 13.37
C TYR A 175 0.09 -14.80 14.83
N VAL A 176 0.21 -13.83 15.73
CA VAL A 176 0.21 -14.10 17.18
C VAL A 176 -1.19 -14.38 17.70
N THR A 177 -1.28 -15.33 18.63
CA THR A 177 -2.51 -15.71 19.33
C THR A 177 -2.39 -15.62 20.85
N VAL A 178 -1.17 -15.33 21.34
CA VAL A 178 -0.89 -15.28 22.78
C VAL A 178 -0.96 -13.85 23.31
N TYR A 179 -1.83 -13.63 24.29
CA TYR A 179 -1.93 -12.39 25.06
C TYR A 179 -1.70 -12.69 26.55
N GLY A 180 -0.69 -12.06 27.14
CA GLY A 180 -0.24 -12.40 28.47
C GLY A 180 0.25 -13.85 28.58
N SER A 181 -0.42 -14.67 29.39
CA SER A 181 -0.11 -16.10 29.53
C SER A 181 -1.14 -17.02 28.88
N LEU A 182 -2.08 -16.49 28.11
CA LEU A 182 -3.19 -17.24 27.55
C LEU A 182 -3.13 -17.25 26.01
N ASP A 183 -3.26 -18.44 25.42
CA ASP A 183 -3.36 -18.62 23.97
C ASP A 183 -4.82 -18.60 23.53
N TYR A 184 -5.18 -17.60 22.75
CA TYR A 184 -6.54 -17.35 22.25
C TYR A 184 -6.85 -18.04 20.90
N ALA A 185 -5.97 -18.89 20.35
CA ALA A 185 -6.15 -19.56 19.06
C ALA A 185 -7.49 -20.30 18.90
N SER A 186 -8.15 -20.67 20.01
CA SER A 186 -9.46 -21.34 19.96
C SER A 186 -10.66 -20.40 19.77
N VAL A 187 -10.47 -19.10 19.93
CA VAL A 187 -11.53 -18.06 19.84
C VAL A 187 -11.13 -16.89 18.94
N TYR A 188 -9.90 -16.92 18.40
CA TYR A 188 -9.33 -15.84 17.63
C TYR A 188 -8.58 -16.36 16.40
N ASP A 189 -8.92 -15.82 15.24
CA ASP A 189 -8.23 -15.91 13.97
C ASP A 189 -8.04 -14.50 13.42
N TYR A 190 -6.80 -14.09 13.19
CA TYR A 190 -6.49 -12.75 12.72
C TYR A 190 -7.23 -12.41 11.42
N ASN A 191 -7.17 -13.31 10.43
CA ASN A 191 -7.73 -13.08 9.10
C ASN A 191 -9.25 -12.98 9.15
N TYR A 192 -9.90 -13.90 9.88
CA TYR A 192 -11.34 -13.86 10.12
C TYR A 192 -11.77 -12.56 10.81
N TYR A 193 -11.01 -12.16 11.87
CA TYR A 193 -11.33 -10.99 12.66
C TYR A 193 -11.26 -9.71 11.86
N ILE A 194 -10.17 -9.46 11.11
CA ILE A 194 -10.03 -8.25 10.30
C ILE A 194 -10.97 -8.22 9.08
N ALA A 195 -11.33 -9.39 8.54
CA ALA A 195 -12.33 -9.47 7.46
C ALA A 195 -13.72 -9.08 7.96
N LYS A 196 -14.06 -9.46 9.22
CA LYS A 196 -15.35 -9.16 9.83
C LYS A 196 -15.42 -7.75 10.42
N TYR A 197 -14.29 -7.21 10.91
CA TYR A 197 -14.16 -5.91 11.57
C TYR A 197 -13.01 -5.09 10.97
N PRO A 198 -13.08 -4.68 9.68
CA PRO A 198 -11.98 -4.00 9.00
C PRO A 198 -11.61 -2.65 9.62
N GLU A 199 -12.55 -2.02 10.35
CA GLU A 199 -12.30 -0.79 11.10
C GLU A 199 -11.24 -0.93 12.22
N VAL A 200 -10.95 -2.15 12.66
CA VAL A 200 -9.87 -2.42 13.63
C VAL A 200 -8.52 -2.02 13.05
N LEU A 201 -8.26 -2.33 11.77
CA LEU A 201 -7.01 -1.94 11.10
C LEU A 201 -6.84 -0.41 11.03
N ASN A 202 -7.92 0.35 10.92
CA ASN A 202 -7.87 1.81 10.95
C ASN A 202 -7.46 2.35 12.34
N LYS A 203 -7.74 1.58 13.41
CA LYS A 203 -7.43 1.98 14.79
C LYS A 203 -6.02 1.57 15.24
N VAL A 204 -5.59 0.37 14.88
CA VAL A 204 -4.36 -0.23 15.44
C VAL A 204 -3.33 -0.64 14.37
N GLY A 205 -3.64 -0.48 13.07
CA GLY A 205 -2.77 -0.88 11.97
C GLY A 205 -2.76 -2.39 11.74
N TYR A 206 -1.77 -2.84 10.92
CA TYR A 206 -1.63 -4.26 10.52
C TYR A 206 -0.76 -5.08 11.48
N ASP A 207 -0.39 -4.55 12.64
CA ASP A 207 0.40 -5.25 13.64
C ASP A 207 -0.47 -6.32 14.31
N ASP A 208 -0.10 -7.60 14.14
CA ASP A 208 -0.89 -8.73 14.62
C ASP A 208 -0.98 -8.78 16.15
N GLN A 209 0.07 -8.35 16.86
CA GLN A 209 0.00 -8.23 18.33
C GLN A 209 -0.97 -7.12 18.75
N LYS A 210 -0.96 -5.97 18.08
CA LYS A 210 -1.89 -4.87 18.39
C LYS A 210 -3.34 -5.23 18.07
N VAL A 211 -3.57 -5.98 17.00
CA VAL A 211 -4.92 -6.47 16.64
C VAL A 211 -5.42 -7.46 17.68
N LEU A 212 -4.58 -8.41 18.13
CA LEU A 212 -4.91 -9.32 19.22
C LEU A 212 -5.18 -8.57 20.53
N ASN A 213 -4.34 -7.60 20.88
CA ASN A 213 -4.53 -6.77 22.07
C ASN A 213 -5.88 -6.06 22.04
N TYR A 214 -6.22 -5.45 20.89
CA TYR A 214 -7.51 -4.78 20.71
C TYR A 214 -8.69 -5.76 20.88
N PHE A 215 -8.60 -6.96 20.28
CA PHE A 215 -9.61 -7.99 20.47
C PHE A 215 -9.82 -8.33 21.93
N VAL A 216 -8.73 -8.61 22.67
CA VAL A 216 -8.81 -9.03 24.09
C VAL A 216 -9.30 -7.90 24.99
N GLU A 217 -8.82 -6.67 24.79
CA GLU A 217 -9.10 -5.55 25.68
C GLU A 217 -10.44 -4.86 25.39
N GLN A 218 -10.90 -4.88 24.12
CA GLN A 218 -12.10 -4.17 23.69
C GLN A 218 -13.09 -5.07 22.96
N GLY A 219 -12.62 -5.90 22.02
CA GLY A 219 -13.47 -6.74 21.18
C GLY A 219 -14.30 -7.74 21.98
N MET A 220 -13.71 -8.39 22.98
CA MET A 220 -14.43 -9.33 23.85
C MET A 220 -15.56 -8.66 24.62
N ALA A 221 -15.34 -7.46 25.16
CA ALA A 221 -16.36 -6.71 25.88
C ALA A 221 -17.53 -6.30 24.97
N GLN A 222 -17.25 -6.14 23.67
CA GLN A 222 -18.24 -5.86 22.63
C GLN A 222 -18.82 -7.15 22.01
N HIS A 223 -18.58 -8.31 22.62
CA HIS A 223 -18.97 -9.64 22.14
C HIS A 223 -18.67 -9.90 20.65
N GLN A 224 -17.53 -9.37 20.15
CA GLN A 224 -17.10 -9.54 18.77
C GLN A 224 -16.65 -10.98 18.52
N GLN A 225 -17.24 -11.64 17.53
CA GLN A 225 -16.81 -12.95 17.07
C GLN A 225 -15.49 -12.83 16.28
N ALA A 226 -14.41 -13.44 16.77
CA ALA A 226 -13.08 -13.32 16.16
C ALA A 226 -12.56 -14.62 15.52
N SER A 227 -13.37 -15.67 15.47
CA SER A 227 -13.10 -16.88 14.69
C SER A 227 -14.41 -17.54 14.26
N ALA A 228 -14.36 -18.40 13.24
CA ALA A 228 -15.50 -19.20 12.84
C ALA A 228 -15.86 -20.29 13.89
N GLU A 229 -14.85 -20.73 14.66
CA GLU A 229 -15.00 -21.81 15.66
C GLU A 229 -15.66 -21.37 16.97
N PHE A 230 -15.76 -20.04 17.22
CA PHE A 230 -16.31 -19.53 18.46
C PHE A 230 -17.19 -18.31 18.23
N ASP A 231 -18.47 -18.42 18.58
CA ASP A 231 -19.46 -17.33 18.66
C ASP A 231 -19.83 -17.12 20.13
N PRO A 232 -19.50 -15.97 20.74
CA PRO A 232 -19.75 -15.71 22.15
C PRO A 232 -21.23 -15.72 22.52
N VAL A 233 -22.11 -15.32 21.57
CA VAL A 233 -23.56 -15.29 21.80
C VAL A 233 -24.12 -16.71 21.79
N TYR A 234 -23.73 -17.53 20.83
CA TYR A 234 -24.08 -18.94 20.80
C TYR A 234 -23.57 -19.67 22.05
N TYR A 235 -22.29 -19.46 22.40
CA TYR A 235 -21.66 -20.12 23.56
C TYR A 235 -22.37 -19.76 24.87
N ARG A 236 -22.69 -18.47 25.06
CA ARG A 236 -23.49 -18.02 26.23
C ARG A 236 -24.84 -18.72 26.29
N ASN A 237 -25.57 -18.76 25.17
CA ASN A 237 -26.94 -19.32 25.11
C ASN A 237 -26.95 -20.83 25.30
N SER A 238 -25.94 -21.53 24.81
CA SER A 238 -25.80 -22.99 24.92
C SER A 238 -25.32 -23.46 26.30
N ASN A 239 -24.86 -22.54 27.17
CA ASN A 239 -24.32 -22.85 28.50
C ASN A 239 -24.96 -22.00 29.62
N PRO A 240 -26.22 -22.28 30.01
CA PRO A 240 -26.96 -21.44 30.98
C PRO A 240 -26.28 -21.32 32.34
N SER A 241 -25.50 -22.30 32.78
CA SER A 241 -24.74 -22.24 34.04
C SER A 241 -23.68 -21.13 34.02
N LEU A 242 -23.10 -20.81 32.86
CA LEU A 242 -22.14 -19.73 32.71
C LEU A 242 -22.78 -18.36 32.77
N GLN A 243 -24.07 -18.25 32.43
CA GLN A 243 -24.81 -17.00 32.58
C GLN A 243 -24.93 -16.55 34.01
N ASN A 244 -25.06 -17.50 34.96
CA ASN A 244 -25.05 -17.22 36.39
C ASN A 244 -23.68 -16.77 36.91
N ALA A 245 -22.60 -17.26 36.26
CA ALA A 245 -21.22 -16.94 36.67
C ALA A 245 -20.73 -15.60 36.09
N TYR A 246 -21.04 -15.32 34.82
CA TYR A 246 -20.47 -14.20 34.10
C TYR A 246 -21.47 -13.08 33.74
N GLY A 247 -22.79 -13.36 33.72
CA GLY A 247 -23.81 -12.37 33.40
C GLY A 247 -23.52 -11.68 32.06
N ASP A 248 -23.31 -10.36 32.13
CA ASP A 248 -22.94 -9.53 30.98
C ASP A 248 -21.41 -9.25 30.87
N THR A 249 -20.60 -9.99 31.63
CA THR A 249 -19.14 -9.94 31.55
C THR A 249 -18.67 -10.81 30.38
N TRP A 250 -18.80 -10.29 29.16
CA TRP A 250 -18.57 -11.05 27.93
C TRP A 250 -17.19 -11.72 27.85
N ALA A 251 -16.12 -11.05 28.26
CA ALA A 251 -14.78 -11.62 28.30
C ALA A 251 -14.69 -12.95 29.11
N GLY A 252 -15.60 -13.15 30.08
CA GLY A 252 -15.70 -14.38 30.89
C GLY A 252 -15.98 -15.61 30.01
N TYR A 253 -16.86 -15.50 28.99
CA TYR A 253 -17.22 -16.61 28.12
C TYR A 253 -16.05 -17.04 27.22
N TYR A 254 -15.30 -16.09 26.63
CA TYR A 254 -14.08 -16.38 25.86
C TYR A 254 -13.03 -17.06 26.73
N ASN A 255 -12.72 -16.45 27.90
CA ASN A 255 -11.72 -16.97 28.82
C ASN A 255 -12.11 -18.36 29.37
N HIS A 256 -13.40 -18.63 29.60
CA HIS A 256 -13.86 -19.94 29.96
C HIS A 256 -13.64 -20.96 28.88
N TYR A 257 -14.02 -20.61 27.61
CA TYR A 257 -13.84 -21.52 26.48
C TYR A 257 -12.37 -21.87 26.24
N VAL A 258 -11.51 -20.84 26.23
CA VAL A 258 -10.06 -21.00 26.06
C VAL A 258 -9.45 -21.89 27.15
N ARG A 259 -9.83 -21.69 28.42
CA ARG A 259 -9.21 -22.41 29.57
C ARG A 259 -9.76 -23.81 29.77
N TRP A 260 -11.03 -24.00 29.53
CA TRP A 260 -11.71 -25.21 29.93
C TRP A 260 -12.70 -25.74 28.89
N GLY A 261 -13.49 -24.87 28.27
CA GLY A 261 -14.61 -25.26 27.41
C GLY A 261 -14.20 -26.11 26.20
N LYS A 262 -13.18 -25.68 25.47
CA LYS A 262 -12.66 -26.46 24.32
C LYS A 262 -12.14 -27.83 24.74
N ALA A 263 -11.36 -27.90 25.82
CA ALA A 263 -10.82 -29.15 26.35
C ALA A 263 -11.92 -30.10 26.89
N ALA A 264 -13.01 -29.53 27.42
CA ALA A 264 -14.19 -30.28 27.86
C ALA A 264 -15.14 -30.70 26.72
N GLY A 265 -14.80 -30.36 25.47
CA GLY A 265 -15.63 -30.68 24.30
C GLY A 265 -16.91 -29.84 24.18
N LEU A 266 -16.99 -28.69 24.85
CA LEU A 266 -18.12 -27.78 24.69
C LEU A 266 -18.09 -27.15 23.29
N GLN A 267 -19.26 -27.01 22.69
CA GLN A 267 -19.41 -26.45 21.35
C GLN A 267 -19.29 -24.93 21.41
N GLY A 268 -18.33 -24.36 20.65
CA GLY A 268 -18.05 -22.92 20.64
C GLY A 268 -18.94 -22.11 19.69
N ALA A 269 -19.41 -22.73 18.60
CA ALA A 269 -20.29 -22.12 17.61
C ALA A 269 -21.30 -23.14 17.09
N GLU A 270 -22.37 -22.67 16.42
CA GLU A 270 -23.32 -23.54 15.74
C GLU A 270 -22.65 -24.28 14.57
N GLN A 271 -22.86 -25.60 14.49
CA GLN A 271 -22.36 -26.37 13.34
C GLN A 271 -23.21 -26.05 12.11
N GLN A 272 -22.57 -25.58 11.05
CA GLN A 272 -23.22 -25.37 9.74
C GLN A 272 -23.41 -26.67 8.98
#